data_1aa22698e34ad6e6b9bb601607ee88c3
#
_entry.id   1aa22698e34ad6e6b9bb601607ee88c3
#
_cell.length_a   1.000
_cell.length_b   1.000
_cell.length_c   1.000
_cell.angle_alpha   90.00
_cell.angle_beta   90.00
_cell.angle_gamma   90.00
#
_symmetry.space_group_name_H-M   'P 1'
#
loop_
_entity.id
_entity.type
_entity.pdbx_description
1 polymer ?
#
loop_
_entity_poly.entity_id
_entity_poly.type
_entity_poly.pdbx_seq_one_letter_code
_entity_poly.pdbx_strand_id
1 'polypeptide(L)'
;MNRQALVSGLLVFVLTGLGTVVLQEGAGQDKQSSKEPWVEEIENIFIRSEVCRQCHDRHYEEMAGLREMTMDLKLMGRIDAALLHGTALTSPIFKTVMGVWLQTKPSPEQRQQCLSCHAPAVTVFPQHTDRIIEQVMTGKVSVEGISCASCHLVEKLTEDTKKIPSFHITPDKTMYGPFKDAEDNMVHTSYVSPLYKSANFCTSCHYEKTRDHRSPTIESEILEGTVCQSCHMEQTIGSSTSRRGALTREIGRHYFRGIVIPGLMLKNRNLQAEWMPRLEVKAERKGLNVEGEVAVMNGAVPHNFPDGDPVLKQFYLTMSVKDKNGRLLGSVQKSFGNAYAKLLDQPLGDILVKGGTTKHVPFALTLNEEGEGMQLDVLLTYSLIPKPEPELLERYLKTLTSDPEREKATRLIANYAEPRILTFRTKPL
;
A
#
# COMPACT_ATOMS: atom_id res chain seq x y z
N MET A 1 -50.91 7.58 46.73
CA MET A 1 -50.98 8.96 47.21
C MET A 1 -50.38 9.81 46.09
N ASN A 2 -51.25 10.33 45.24
CA ASN A 2 -51.74 11.70 45.05
C ASN A 2 -50.62 12.75 45.17
N ARG A 3 -50.27 13.51 44.12
CA ARG A 3 -51.03 14.70 43.63
C ARG A 3 -50.52 15.20 42.28
N GLN A 4 -51.49 15.45 41.42
CA GLN A 4 -51.44 16.30 40.24
C GLN A 4 -51.24 17.77 40.65
N ALA A 5 -50.64 18.57 39.78
CA ALA A 5 -50.95 19.98 39.65
C ALA A 5 -50.80 20.43 38.19
N LEU A 6 -51.93 20.72 37.59
CA LEU A 6 -52.12 21.52 36.41
C LEU A 6 -51.72 22.98 36.66
N VAL A 7 -51.15 23.66 35.68
CA VAL A 7 -51.40 25.11 35.47
C VAL A 7 -51.51 25.38 33.99
N SER A 8 -52.69 25.89 33.67
CA SER A 8 -53.12 26.42 32.36
C SER A 8 -52.76 27.90 32.23
N GLY A 9 -52.71 28.38 31.02
CA GLY A 9 -52.91 29.78 30.64
C GLY A 9 -51.70 30.36 29.93
N LEU A 10 -51.72 30.95 28.79
CA LEU A 10 -52.62 31.93 28.24
C LEU A 10 -52.33 32.09 26.74
N LEU A 11 -53.37 31.99 25.93
CA LEU A 11 -53.37 32.38 24.51
C LEU A 11 -53.39 33.90 24.42
N VAL A 12 -52.47 34.49 23.65
CA VAL A 12 -52.64 35.82 23.08
C VAL A 12 -52.45 35.76 21.57
N PHE A 13 -53.56 35.93 20.86
CA PHE A 13 -53.57 36.20 19.42
C PHE A 13 -53.21 37.66 19.20
N VAL A 14 -52.23 37.92 18.32
CA VAL A 14 -52.12 39.19 17.62
C VAL A 14 -52.06 38.91 16.12
N LEU A 15 -53.16 39.13 15.45
CA LEU A 15 -53.27 39.24 14.01
C LEU A 15 -52.83 40.64 13.62
N THR A 16 -51.86 40.83 12.78
CA THR A 16 -51.81 41.93 11.78
C THR A 16 -50.66 41.65 10.79
N GLY A 17 -50.97 41.75 9.52
CA GLY A 17 -49.97 42.00 8.45
C GLY A 17 -49.89 40.92 7.38
N LEU A 18 -50.80 40.96 6.40
CA LEU A 18 -50.59 40.31 5.10
C LEU A 18 -49.33 40.88 4.43
N GLY A 19 -48.28 40.07 4.43
CA GLY A 19 -47.15 40.23 3.56
C GLY A 19 -46.97 38.95 2.75
N THR A 20 -47.35 38.98 1.48
CA THR A 20 -47.12 37.89 0.52
C THR A 20 -45.60 37.77 0.34
N VAL A 21 -44.97 36.87 1.09
CA VAL A 21 -43.61 36.45 0.78
C VAL A 21 -43.70 35.47 -0.37
N VAL A 22 -43.39 35.98 -1.56
CA VAL A 22 -43.08 35.14 -2.71
C VAL A 22 -41.77 34.42 -2.34
N LEU A 23 -41.89 33.18 -1.91
CA LEU A 23 -40.73 32.25 -1.86
C LEU A 23 -40.32 32.02 -3.32
N GLN A 24 -39.34 32.80 -3.76
CA GLN A 24 -38.61 32.52 -4.95
C GLN A 24 -37.81 31.26 -4.62
N GLU A 25 -38.35 30.09 -5.02
CA GLU A 25 -37.57 28.86 -5.11
C GLU A 25 -36.42 29.15 -6.07
N GLY A 26 -35.32 29.57 -5.50
CA GLY A 26 -34.02 29.50 -6.14
C GLY A 26 -33.72 28.02 -6.39
N ALA A 27 -34.16 27.52 -7.54
CA ALA A 27 -33.63 26.32 -8.11
C ALA A 27 -32.13 26.55 -8.25
N GLY A 28 -31.38 26.15 -7.21
CA GLY A 28 -29.96 25.90 -7.30
C GLY A 28 -29.82 24.82 -8.36
N GLN A 29 -29.63 25.24 -9.61
CA GLN A 29 -29.01 24.37 -10.59
C GLN A 29 -27.67 24.00 -9.99
N ASP A 30 -27.59 22.82 -9.37
CA ASP A 30 -26.34 22.10 -9.26
C ASP A 30 -25.72 22.14 -10.66
N LYS A 31 -24.72 22.98 -10.82
CA LYS A 31 -23.85 22.94 -11.98
C LYS A 31 -23.20 21.58 -11.88
N GLN A 32 -23.84 20.58 -12.46
CA GLN A 32 -23.26 19.29 -12.77
C GLN A 32 -22.04 19.63 -13.61
N SER A 33 -20.90 19.70 -12.97
CA SER A 33 -19.61 19.92 -13.63
C SER A 33 -19.53 18.85 -14.69
N SER A 34 -19.69 19.23 -15.94
CA SER A 34 -19.57 18.30 -17.05
C SER A 34 -18.18 17.66 -16.94
N LYS A 35 -18.15 16.35 -16.78
CA LYS A 35 -16.87 15.61 -16.76
C LYS A 35 -16.09 15.95 -18.02
N GLU A 36 -14.78 15.99 -17.90
CA GLU A 36 -13.94 16.15 -19.08
C GLU A 36 -14.10 14.93 -20.01
N PRO A 37 -14.22 15.11 -21.33
CA PRO A 37 -14.50 14.01 -22.27
C PRO A 37 -13.56 12.82 -22.15
N TRP A 38 -12.29 13.06 -21.86
CA TRP A 38 -11.30 11.98 -21.67
C TRP A 38 -11.51 11.15 -20.40
N VAL A 39 -12.14 11.74 -19.36
CA VAL A 39 -12.53 11.03 -18.14
C VAL A 39 -13.69 10.09 -18.47
N GLU A 40 -14.65 10.56 -19.25
CA GLU A 40 -15.77 9.73 -19.72
C GLU A 40 -15.29 8.60 -20.62
N GLU A 41 -14.30 8.84 -21.48
CA GLU A 41 -13.66 7.82 -22.32
C GLU A 41 -13.07 6.68 -21.46
N ILE A 42 -12.35 7.01 -20.39
CA ILE A 42 -11.81 6.03 -19.44
C ILE A 42 -12.94 5.31 -18.70
N GLU A 43 -13.91 6.02 -18.14
CA GLU A 43 -14.98 5.45 -17.33
C GLU A 43 -15.96 4.58 -18.12
N ASN A 44 -16.03 4.74 -19.44
CA ASN A 44 -16.81 3.86 -20.32
C ASN A 44 -16.27 2.42 -20.35
N ILE A 45 -14.97 2.24 -20.09
CA ILE A 45 -14.30 0.94 -20.00
C ILE A 45 -14.03 0.58 -18.55
N PHE A 46 -13.35 1.46 -17.83
CA PHE A 46 -13.02 1.27 -16.40
C PHE A 46 -14.17 1.81 -15.54
N ILE A 47 -15.22 1.01 -15.40
CA ILE A 47 -16.38 1.35 -14.59
C ILE A 47 -15.94 1.70 -13.16
N ARG A 48 -16.42 2.83 -12.64
CA ARG A 48 -16.09 3.29 -11.29
C ARG A 48 -16.46 2.28 -10.22
N SER A 49 -15.59 2.14 -9.22
CA SER A 49 -15.78 1.21 -8.12
C SER A 49 -17.06 1.46 -7.31
N GLU A 50 -17.57 2.72 -7.27
CA GLU A 50 -18.86 3.03 -6.65
C GLU A 50 -20.05 2.35 -7.33
N VAL A 51 -19.95 2.07 -8.63
CA VAL A 51 -20.99 1.29 -9.35
C VAL A 51 -20.96 -0.16 -8.86
N CYS A 52 -19.76 -0.71 -8.71
CA CYS A 52 -19.56 -2.08 -8.18
C CYS A 52 -20.08 -2.22 -6.74
N ARG A 53 -19.93 -1.17 -5.93
CA ARG A 53 -20.39 -1.10 -4.54
C ARG A 53 -21.87 -1.45 -4.40
N GLN A 54 -22.71 -1.12 -5.38
CA GLN A 54 -24.16 -1.37 -5.30
C GLN A 54 -24.51 -2.86 -5.09
N CYS A 55 -23.63 -3.76 -5.53
CA CYS A 55 -23.78 -5.21 -5.36
C CYS A 55 -22.63 -5.85 -4.58
N HIS A 56 -21.42 -5.28 -4.64
CA HIS A 56 -20.21 -5.79 -4.03
C HIS A 56 -19.73 -4.87 -2.89
N ASP A 57 -20.65 -4.43 -2.03
CA ASP A 57 -20.42 -3.47 -0.96
C ASP A 57 -19.25 -3.87 -0.04
N ARG A 58 -19.21 -5.13 0.35
CA ARG A 58 -18.16 -5.66 1.23
C ARG A 58 -16.76 -5.54 0.60
N HIS A 59 -16.60 -5.97 -0.65
CA HIS A 59 -15.30 -5.92 -1.33
C HIS A 59 -14.87 -4.48 -1.59
N TYR A 60 -15.83 -3.61 -1.94
CA TYR A 60 -15.56 -2.19 -2.08
C TYR A 60 -15.08 -1.57 -0.76
N GLU A 61 -15.75 -1.84 0.35
CA GLU A 61 -15.38 -1.30 1.65
C GLU A 61 -14.02 -1.82 2.14
N GLU A 62 -13.71 -3.08 1.85
CA GLU A 62 -12.40 -3.67 2.16
C GLU A 62 -11.29 -3.01 1.34
N MET A 63 -11.48 -2.83 0.04
CA MET A 63 -10.50 -2.22 -0.86
C MET A 63 -10.30 -0.73 -0.56
N ALA A 64 -11.37 -0.02 -0.21
CA ALA A 64 -11.33 1.39 0.18
C ALA A 64 -10.87 1.61 1.63
N GLY A 65 -10.65 0.53 2.41
CA GLY A 65 -10.28 0.62 3.82
C GLY A 65 -11.38 1.16 4.73
N LEU A 66 -12.65 1.05 4.33
CA LEU A 66 -13.80 1.61 5.04
C LEU A 66 -14.42 0.65 6.08
N ARG A 67 -14.13 -0.66 5.98
CA ARG A 67 -14.67 -1.69 6.86
C ARG A 67 -13.63 -2.11 7.91
N GLU A 68 -13.91 -2.95 8.82
CA GLU A 68 -13.12 -3.51 9.94
C GLU A 68 -11.68 -3.00 10.13
N MET A 69 -10.94 -2.79 9.03
CA MET A 69 -9.65 -2.13 9.04
C MET A 69 -9.71 -0.74 9.66
N THR A 70 -10.74 0.05 9.37
CA THR A 70 -10.86 1.42 9.86
C THR A 70 -11.07 1.50 11.37
N MET A 71 -11.75 0.53 11.98
CA MET A 71 -11.90 0.51 13.44
C MET A 71 -10.56 0.18 14.14
N ASP A 72 -9.85 -0.82 13.64
CA ASP A 72 -8.52 -1.18 14.17
C ASP A 72 -7.47 -0.10 13.88
N LEU A 73 -7.59 0.59 12.75
CA LEU A 73 -6.71 1.69 12.34
C LEU A 73 -6.91 2.95 13.19
N LYS A 74 -8.16 3.30 13.52
CA LYS A 74 -8.47 4.41 14.45
C LYS A 74 -7.93 4.14 15.84
N LEU A 75 -8.01 2.89 16.32
CA LEU A 75 -7.45 2.47 17.62
C LEU A 75 -5.92 2.49 17.64
N MET A 76 -5.27 2.34 16.50
CA MET A 76 -3.81 2.26 16.39
C MET A 76 -3.16 3.55 15.89
N GLY A 77 -3.96 4.54 15.53
CA GLY A 77 -3.51 5.91 15.26
C GLY A 77 -2.61 6.12 14.03
N ARG A 78 -2.37 5.08 13.18
CA ARG A 78 -1.35 5.20 12.13
C ARG A 78 -1.42 4.18 11.00
N ILE A 79 -2.57 3.92 10.38
CA ILE A 79 -2.49 3.34 9.05
C ILE A 79 -3.01 4.35 8.06
N ASP A 80 -2.12 4.73 7.19
CA ASP A 80 -2.49 5.56 6.09
C ASP A 80 -3.26 4.73 5.08
N ALA A 81 -4.54 5.05 4.91
CA ALA A 81 -5.30 4.65 3.74
C ALA A 81 -4.50 4.88 2.43
N ALA A 82 -3.48 5.72 2.54
CA ALA A 82 -2.49 6.04 1.53
C ALA A 82 -1.76 4.85 0.85
N LEU A 83 -1.84 3.66 1.41
CA LEU A 83 -1.13 2.47 0.91
C LEU A 83 -2.08 1.38 0.41
N LEU A 84 -3.36 1.68 0.34
CA LEU A 84 -4.35 0.77 -0.23
C LEU A 84 -4.40 0.93 -1.76
N HIS A 85 -4.73 -0.16 -2.45
CA HIS A 85 -4.88 -0.14 -3.90
C HIS A 85 -5.86 0.94 -4.36
N GLY A 86 -7.01 1.07 -3.69
CA GLY A 86 -8.03 2.08 -4.00
C GLY A 86 -7.58 3.54 -3.84
N THR A 87 -6.44 3.80 -3.20
CA THR A 87 -5.87 5.14 -3.02
C THR A 87 -4.60 5.37 -3.83
N ALA A 88 -4.28 4.50 -4.77
CA ALA A 88 -3.01 4.49 -5.50
C ALA A 88 -2.64 5.84 -6.13
N LEU A 89 -3.61 6.59 -6.64
CA LEU A 89 -3.39 7.93 -7.22
C LEU A 89 -3.62 9.08 -6.23
N THR A 90 -4.47 8.89 -5.22
CA THR A 90 -4.86 9.95 -4.28
C THR A 90 -4.00 9.99 -3.02
N SER A 91 -3.15 8.98 -2.85
CA SER A 91 -2.23 8.87 -1.73
C SER A 91 -1.27 10.06 -1.68
N PRO A 92 -1.18 10.75 -0.52
CA PRO A 92 -0.18 11.81 -0.33
C PRO A 92 1.25 11.32 -0.53
N ILE A 93 1.54 10.04 -0.20
CA ILE A 93 2.86 9.43 -0.45
C ILE A 93 3.12 9.34 -1.94
N PHE A 94 2.17 8.78 -2.70
CA PHE A 94 2.32 8.64 -4.14
C PHE A 94 2.55 10.01 -4.80
N LYS A 95 1.74 11.01 -4.47
CA LYS A 95 1.94 12.40 -4.94
C LYS A 95 3.35 12.90 -4.64
N THR A 96 3.83 12.71 -3.41
CA THR A 96 5.14 13.22 -2.99
C THR A 96 6.29 12.47 -3.70
N VAL A 97 6.24 11.14 -3.75
CA VAL A 97 7.25 10.32 -4.45
C VAL A 97 7.25 10.64 -5.94
N MET A 98 6.08 10.75 -6.56
CA MET A 98 5.93 11.16 -7.96
C MET A 98 6.56 12.55 -8.18
N GLY A 99 6.26 13.50 -7.30
CA GLY A 99 6.80 14.86 -7.40
C GLY A 99 8.32 14.90 -7.32
N VAL A 100 8.93 14.12 -6.42
CA VAL A 100 10.39 13.97 -6.32
C VAL A 100 10.95 13.33 -7.59
N TRP A 101 10.33 12.24 -8.05
CA TRP A 101 10.78 11.53 -9.24
C TRP A 101 10.70 12.39 -10.51
N LEU A 102 9.67 13.19 -10.68
CA LEU A 102 9.54 14.10 -11.82
C LEU A 102 10.70 15.10 -11.93
N GLN A 103 11.44 15.36 -10.83
CA GLN A 103 12.64 16.21 -10.86
C GLN A 103 13.80 15.55 -11.62
N THR A 104 13.75 14.24 -11.85
CA THR A 104 14.72 13.51 -12.69
C THR A 104 14.43 13.65 -14.18
N LYS A 105 13.31 14.29 -14.56
CA LYS A 105 12.85 14.50 -15.95
C LYS A 105 12.67 13.18 -16.71
N PRO A 106 11.85 12.25 -16.21
CA PRO A 106 11.61 10.96 -16.85
C PRO A 106 11.01 11.12 -18.25
N SER A 107 11.33 10.17 -19.15
CA SER A 107 10.76 10.14 -20.49
C SER A 107 9.24 9.87 -20.44
N PRO A 108 8.49 10.15 -21.53
CA PRO A 108 7.08 9.79 -21.63
C PRO A 108 6.82 8.30 -21.36
N GLU A 109 7.67 7.43 -21.89
CA GLU A 109 7.59 5.98 -21.71
C GLU A 109 7.80 5.58 -20.26
N GLN A 110 8.75 6.19 -19.56
CA GLN A 110 8.98 5.96 -18.11
C GLN A 110 7.77 6.42 -17.31
N ARG A 111 7.16 7.57 -17.65
CA ARG A 111 5.95 8.06 -16.97
C ARG A 111 4.77 7.13 -17.18
N GLN A 112 4.56 6.66 -18.42
CA GLN A 112 3.53 5.67 -18.72
C GLN A 112 3.78 4.36 -17.97
N GLN A 113 5.01 3.87 -17.91
CA GLN A 113 5.37 2.67 -17.18
C GLN A 113 5.06 2.78 -15.70
N CYS A 114 5.37 3.90 -15.06
CA CYS A 114 5.02 4.15 -13.67
C CYS A 114 3.51 4.08 -13.44
N LEU A 115 2.73 4.78 -14.26
CA LEU A 115 1.27 4.79 -14.13
C LEU A 115 0.61 3.47 -14.56
N SER A 116 1.24 2.66 -15.38
CA SER A 116 0.64 1.41 -15.83
C SER A 116 0.31 0.43 -14.69
N CYS A 117 1.01 0.56 -13.54
CA CYS A 117 0.67 -0.16 -12.32
C CYS A 117 -0.25 0.66 -11.38
N HIS A 118 -0.05 1.98 -11.30
CA HIS A 118 -0.82 2.84 -10.38
C HIS A 118 -2.17 3.32 -10.95
N ALA A 119 -2.31 3.34 -12.27
CA ALA A 119 -3.53 3.65 -13.00
C ALA A 119 -3.59 2.80 -14.28
N PRO A 120 -3.94 1.50 -14.17
CA PRO A 120 -3.90 0.56 -15.31
C PRO A 120 -4.68 1.01 -16.55
N ALA A 121 -5.59 1.96 -16.42
CA ALA A 121 -6.28 2.59 -17.56
C ALA A 121 -5.30 3.16 -18.60
N VAL A 122 -4.09 3.60 -18.22
CA VAL A 122 -3.10 4.10 -19.18
C VAL A 122 -2.52 3.03 -20.10
N THR A 123 -2.73 1.75 -19.80
CA THR A 123 -2.35 0.66 -20.71
C THR A 123 -3.27 0.61 -21.94
N VAL A 124 -4.51 1.06 -21.79
CA VAL A 124 -5.51 1.19 -22.87
C VAL A 124 -5.49 2.61 -23.46
N PHE A 125 -5.28 3.62 -22.61
CA PHE A 125 -5.32 5.04 -22.96
C PHE A 125 -3.97 5.74 -22.67
N PRO A 126 -2.87 5.37 -23.32
CA PRO A 126 -1.54 5.93 -23.05
C PRO A 126 -1.46 7.44 -23.27
N GLN A 127 -2.29 8.00 -24.15
CA GLN A 127 -2.38 9.44 -24.43
C GLN A 127 -2.81 10.29 -23.23
N HIS A 128 -3.41 9.68 -22.18
CA HIS A 128 -3.88 10.39 -21.00
C HIS A 128 -2.88 10.37 -19.84
N THR A 129 -1.72 9.74 -20.01
CA THR A 129 -0.67 9.60 -18.97
C THR A 129 -0.32 10.93 -18.32
N ASP A 130 0.03 11.93 -19.12
CA ASP A 130 0.49 13.22 -18.58
C ASP A 130 -0.65 14.01 -17.92
N ARG A 131 -1.89 13.88 -18.38
CA ARG A 131 -3.07 14.47 -17.73
C ARG A 131 -3.33 13.88 -16.36
N ILE A 132 -3.20 12.56 -16.22
CA ILE A 132 -3.36 11.87 -14.93
C ILE A 132 -2.26 12.33 -13.97
N ILE A 133 -1.01 12.42 -14.42
CA ILE A 133 0.09 12.95 -13.59
C ILE A 133 -0.21 14.38 -13.14
N GLU A 134 -0.65 15.26 -14.03
CA GLU A 134 -1.03 16.62 -13.68
C GLU A 134 -2.14 16.66 -12.61
N GLN A 135 -3.16 15.82 -12.76
CA GLN A 135 -4.23 15.71 -11.75
C GLN A 135 -3.71 15.24 -10.40
N VAL A 136 -2.81 14.24 -10.38
CA VAL A 136 -2.15 13.78 -9.14
C VAL A 136 -1.37 14.94 -8.51
N MET A 137 -0.57 15.65 -9.28
CA MET A 137 0.26 16.74 -8.77
C MET A 137 -0.56 17.93 -8.25
N THR A 138 -1.69 18.23 -8.90
CA THR A 138 -2.61 19.29 -8.46
C THR A 138 -3.58 18.82 -7.36
N GLY A 139 -3.67 17.51 -7.10
CA GLY A 139 -4.62 16.94 -6.13
C GLY A 139 -6.07 16.93 -6.59
N LYS A 140 -6.31 17.05 -7.89
CA LYS A 140 -7.65 17.08 -8.53
C LYS A 140 -7.89 15.82 -9.34
N VAL A 141 -7.65 14.65 -8.74
CA VAL A 141 -7.75 13.35 -9.43
C VAL A 141 -9.21 13.03 -9.70
N SER A 142 -9.58 12.89 -10.97
CA SER A 142 -10.94 12.59 -11.44
C SER A 142 -11.10 11.15 -11.93
N VAL A 143 -10.01 10.42 -12.15
CA VAL A 143 -10.01 9.01 -12.53
C VAL A 143 -9.57 8.14 -11.37
N GLU A 144 -10.05 6.90 -11.32
CA GLU A 144 -9.56 5.94 -10.34
C GLU A 144 -8.19 5.40 -10.76
N GLY A 145 -7.35 5.14 -9.77
CA GLY A 145 -6.10 4.42 -9.97
C GLY A 145 -6.33 2.92 -10.11
N ILE A 146 -5.91 2.15 -9.12
CA ILE A 146 -6.22 0.72 -9.05
C ILE A 146 -7.65 0.57 -8.53
N SER A 147 -8.55 0.14 -9.41
CA SER A 147 -9.99 0.00 -9.17
C SER A 147 -10.44 -1.45 -9.30
N CYS A 148 -11.71 -1.73 -8.99
CA CYS A 148 -12.32 -3.03 -9.27
C CYS A 148 -12.12 -3.41 -10.75
N ALA A 149 -12.43 -2.49 -11.65
CA ALA A 149 -12.28 -2.68 -13.09
C ALA A 149 -10.82 -2.91 -13.50
N SER A 150 -9.87 -2.22 -12.88
CA SER A 150 -8.44 -2.38 -13.17
C SER A 150 -7.94 -3.82 -13.00
N CYS A 151 -8.53 -4.55 -12.06
CA CYS A 151 -8.23 -5.95 -11.84
C CYS A 151 -9.16 -6.86 -12.66
N HIS A 152 -10.47 -6.63 -12.58
CA HIS A 152 -11.46 -7.57 -13.11
C HIS A 152 -11.70 -7.48 -14.62
N LEU A 153 -11.11 -6.51 -15.34
CA LEU A 153 -11.05 -6.48 -16.80
C LEU A 153 -9.84 -7.24 -17.37
N VAL A 154 -8.98 -7.80 -16.55
CA VAL A 154 -7.80 -8.55 -17.03
C VAL A 154 -8.23 -9.94 -17.49
N GLU A 155 -8.24 -10.14 -18.80
CA GLU A 155 -8.58 -11.43 -19.42
C GLU A 155 -7.45 -12.45 -19.24
N LYS A 156 -6.22 -12.04 -19.59
CA LYS A 156 -5.03 -12.90 -19.63
C LYS A 156 -3.76 -12.07 -19.45
N LEU A 157 -2.66 -12.76 -19.22
CA LEU A 157 -1.34 -12.15 -19.26
C LEU A 157 -0.86 -12.05 -20.70
N THR A 158 -0.05 -11.04 -21.00
CA THR A 158 0.61 -10.92 -22.31
C THR A 158 1.80 -11.88 -22.39
N GLU A 159 2.07 -12.41 -23.57
CA GLU A 159 3.27 -13.21 -23.82
C GLU A 159 4.55 -12.37 -23.81
N ASP A 160 4.43 -11.06 -24.02
CA ASP A 160 5.54 -10.12 -23.94
C ASP A 160 5.92 -9.88 -22.49
N THR A 161 6.83 -10.73 -21.99
CA THR A 161 7.36 -10.65 -20.62
C THR A 161 8.22 -9.41 -20.36
N LYS A 162 8.47 -8.57 -21.38
CA LYS A 162 9.19 -7.29 -21.22
C LYS A 162 8.26 -6.14 -20.87
N LYS A 163 6.95 -6.30 -21.12
CA LYS A 163 5.95 -5.29 -20.73
C LYS A 163 5.60 -5.43 -19.24
N ILE A 164 5.53 -4.31 -18.57
CA ILE A 164 5.06 -4.19 -17.18
C ILE A 164 3.99 -3.09 -17.18
N PRO A 165 2.79 -3.39 -16.70
CA PRO A 165 2.24 -4.70 -16.33
C PRO A 165 2.07 -5.61 -17.55
N SER A 166 2.21 -6.90 -17.35
CA SER A 166 2.14 -7.89 -18.41
C SER A 166 0.75 -8.51 -18.51
N PHE A 167 -0.29 -7.69 -18.65
CA PHE A 167 -1.66 -8.16 -18.80
C PHE A 167 -2.37 -7.52 -20.01
N HIS A 168 -3.40 -8.18 -20.46
CA HIS A 168 -4.31 -7.70 -21.49
C HIS A 168 -5.66 -7.38 -20.87
N ILE A 169 -6.09 -6.13 -21.04
CA ILE A 169 -7.42 -5.67 -20.67
C ILE A 169 -8.32 -5.71 -21.89
N THR A 170 -9.45 -6.39 -21.76
CA THR A 170 -10.47 -6.39 -22.79
C THR A 170 -11.34 -5.15 -22.61
N PRO A 171 -11.40 -4.25 -23.61
CA PRO A 171 -12.11 -2.98 -23.48
C PRO A 171 -13.63 -3.14 -23.71
N ASP A 172 -14.22 -4.15 -23.09
CA ASP A 172 -15.66 -4.37 -23.00
C ASP A 172 -16.08 -4.47 -21.52
N LYS A 173 -17.32 -4.72 -21.25
CA LYS A 173 -17.83 -4.85 -19.87
C LYS A 173 -17.74 -6.28 -19.34
N THR A 174 -16.79 -7.06 -19.80
CA THR A 174 -16.57 -8.44 -19.34
C THR A 174 -15.71 -8.42 -18.07
N MET A 175 -16.27 -8.91 -16.97
CA MET A 175 -15.57 -9.05 -15.70
C MET A 175 -15.10 -10.49 -15.50
N TYR A 176 -13.82 -10.64 -15.27
CA TYR A 176 -13.19 -11.93 -15.01
C TYR A 176 -13.02 -12.18 -13.51
N GLY A 177 -13.15 -13.44 -13.11
CA GLY A 177 -13.03 -13.81 -11.70
C GLY A 177 -12.77 -15.31 -11.51
N PRO A 178 -12.65 -15.77 -10.25
CA PRO A 178 -12.30 -17.15 -9.95
C PRO A 178 -13.46 -18.15 -9.99
N PHE A 179 -14.71 -17.69 -10.14
CA PHE A 179 -15.91 -18.52 -9.98
C PHE A 179 -16.51 -18.97 -11.31
N LYS A 180 -16.74 -20.28 -11.43
CA LYS A 180 -17.32 -20.89 -12.66
C LYS A 180 -18.81 -20.63 -12.83
N ASP A 181 -19.50 -20.28 -11.76
CA ASP A 181 -20.93 -20.07 -11.65
C ASP A 181 -21.29 -18.58 -11.49
N ALA A 182 -20.39 -17.70 -11.92
CA ALA A 182 -20.69 -16.28 -12.01
C ALA A 182 -21.75 -16.02 -13.08
N GLU A 183 -22.75 -15.19 -12.75
CA GLU A 183 -23.87 -14.87 -13.61
C GLU A 183 -23.72 -13.54 -14.30
N ASP A 184 -24.15 -13.48 -15.55
CA ASP A 184 -24.28 -12.22 -16.28
C ASP A 184 -25.39 -11.34 -15.69
N ASN A 185 -25.21 -10.04 -15.80
CA ASN A 185 -26.18 -9.07 -15.33
C ASN A 185 -26.21 -7.84 -16.25
N MET A 186 -27.04 -6.86 -15.91
CA MET A 186 -27.20 -5.63 -16.73
C MET A 186 -25.94 -4.72 -16.73
N VAL A 187 -25.03 -4.90 -15.78
CA VAL A 187 -23.84 -4.04 -15.63
C VAL A 187 -22.65 -4.64 -16.34
N HIS A 188 -22.45 -5.98 -16.23
CA HIS A 188 -21.32 -6.70 -16.82
C HIS A 188 -21.66 -8.14 -17.16
N THR A 189 -20.99 -8.68 -18.14
CA THR A 189 -20.87 -10.12 -18.35
C THR A 189 -19.78 -10.68 -17.41
N SER A 190 -19.87 -11.98 -17.08
CA SER A 190 -19.00 -12.62 -16.10
C SER A 190 -18.34 -13.84 -16.69
N TYR A 191 -17.02 -13.92 -16.61
CA TYR A 191 -16.26 -15.07 -17.07
C TYR A 191 -15.30 -15.59 -16.01
N VAL A 192 -15.17 -16.91 -15.95
CA VAL A 192 -14.16 -17.53 -15.11
C VAL A 192 -12.79 -17.46 -15.76
N SER A 193 -11.80 -17.03 -14.98
CA SER A 193 -10.41 -17.11 -15.40
C SER A 193 -9.56 -17.73 -14.29
N PRO A 194 -8.78 -18.80 -14.59
CA PRO A 194 -7.88 -19.41 -13.62
C PRO A 194 -6.76 -18.46 -13.17
N LEU A 195 -6.52 -17.39 -13.92
CA LEU A 195 -5.56 -16.35 -13.57
C LEU A 195 -5.80 -15.77 -12.17
N TYR A 196 -7.07 -15.62 -11.76
CA TYR A 196 -7.44 -15.07 -10.45
C TYR A 196 -7.16 -16.02 -9.27
N LYS A 197 -6.72 -17.24 -9.54
CA LYS A 197 -6.19 -18.20 -8.57
C LYS A 197 -4.69 -18.43 -8.74
N SER A 198 -4.01 -17.56 -9.45
CA SER A 198 -2.58 -17.65 -9.77
C SER A 198 -1.81 -16.46 -9.22
N ALA A 199 -0.61 -16.71 -8.70
CA ALA A 199 0.32 -15.66 -8.33
C ALA A 199 0.69 -14.75 -9.51
N ASN A 200 0.66 -15.28 -10.74
CA ASN A 200 1.00 -14.54 -11.96
C ASN A 200 0.13 -13.30 -12.16
N PHE A 201 -1.09 -13.30 -11.66
CA PHE A 201 -1.93 -12.11 -11.69
C PHE A 201 -1.31 -10.95 -10.92
N CYS A 202 -0.92 -11.16 -9.68
CA CYS A 202 -0.35 -10.14 -8.83
C CYS A 202 1.04 -9.71 -9.30
N THR A 203 1.85 -10.68 -9.76
CA THR A 203 3.21 -10.43 -10.24
C THR A 203 3.26 -9.63 -11.54
N SER A 204 2.15 -9.47 -12.23
CA SER A 204 2.09 -8.57 -13.41
C SER A 204 2.43 -7.12 -13.06
N CYS A 205 2.12 -6.66 -11.84
CA CYS A 205 2.46 -5.34 -11.33
C CYS A 205 3.52 -5.38 -10.21
N HIS A 206 3.45 -6.41 -9.33
CA HIS A 206 4.34 -6.56 -8.19
C HIS A 206 5.66 -7.29 -8.50
N TYR A 207 5.87 -7.62 -9.75
CA TYR A 207 7.06 -8.32 -10.19
C TYR A 207 7.93 -7.41 -11.05
N GLU A 208 9.15 -7.16 -10.60
CA GLU A 208 10.14 -6.50 -11.42
C GLU A 208 10.77 -7.50 -12.40
N LYS A 209 10.44 -7.37 -13.68
CA LYS A 209 10.98 -8.19 -14.77
C LYS A 209 12.29 -7.63 -15.35
N THR A 210 13.13 -6.99 -14.56
CA THR A 210 14.48 -6.71 -15.03
C THR A 210 15.32 -7.97 -14.92
N ARG A 211 16.07 -8.30 -15.96
CA ARG A 211 16.85 -9.55 -16.07
C ARG A 211 17.74 -9.85 -14.88
N ASP A 212 18.22 -8.83 -14.19
CA ASP A 212 19.19 -8.94 -13.12
C ASP A 212 18.55 -8.88 -11.71
N HIS A 213 17.25 -8.59 -11.64
CA HIS A 213 16.53 -8.33 -10.40
C HIS A 213 15.23 -9.14 -10.31
N ARG A 214 15.25 -10.33 -10.87
CA ARG A 214 14.23 -11.30 -10.53
C ARG A 214 14.31 -11.53 -9.02
N SER A 215 13.57 -10.72 -8.27
CA SER A 215 13.01 -11.20 -7.04
C SER A 215 11.95 -12.19 -7.48
N PRO A 216 12.22 -13.47 -7.57
CA PRO A 216 11.18 -14.42 -7.81
C PRO A 216 10.32 -14.33 -6.58
N THR A 217 9.15 -13.82 -6.77
CA THR A 217 8.14 -13.78 -5.73
C THR A 217 7.93 -15.18 -5.16
N ILE A 218 8.30 -16.21 -5.90
CA ILE A 218 8.21 -17.60 -5.46
C ILE A 218 9.32 -18.40 -6.17
N GLU A 219 10.47 -18.54 -5.57
CA GLU A 219 11.56 -19.43 -6.08
C GLU A 219 11.79 -20.65 -5.21
N SER A 220 11.01 -20.88 -4.16
CA SER A 220 11.26 -22.06 -3.37
C SER A 220 10.28 -23.18 -3.75
N GLU A 221 10.84 -24.35 -4.01
CA GLU A 221 10.14 -25.63 -4.12
C GLU A 221 9.23 -25.92 -2.90
N ILE A 222 9.51 -25.27 -1.76
CA ILE A 222 8.73 -25.36 -0.50
C ILE A 222 7.33 -24.79 -0.66
N LEU A 223 7.12 -23.96 -1.67
CA LEU A 223 5.89 -23.16 -1.84
C LEU A 223 5.24 -23.39 -3.20
N GLU A 224 5.59 -24.47 -3.86
CA GLU A 224 4.88 -24.94 -5.03
C GLU A 224 3.38 -25.04 -4.72
N GLY A 225 2.58 -24.24 -5.44
CA GLY A 225 1.15 -24.11 -5.19
C GLY A 225 0.71 -23.02 -4.22
N THR A 226 1.63 -22.32 -3.55
CA THR A 226 1.28 -21.13 -2.76
C THR A 226 1.06 -19.94 -3.69
N VAL A 227 -0.09 -19.32 -3.61
CA VAL A 227 -0.45 -18.15 -4.39
C VAL A 227 -0.55 -16.90 -3.51
N CYS A 228 -0.26 -15.72 -4.07
CA CYS A 228 -0.29 -14.46 -3.32
C CYS A 228 -1.63 -14.24 -2.61
N GLN A 229 -2.72 -14.63 -3.26
CA GLN A 229 -4.07 -14.48 -2.74
C GLN A 229 -4.31 -15.25 -1.45
N SER A 230 -3.67 -16.41 -1.23
CA SER A 230 -3.86 -17.21 -0.01
C SER A 230 -3.40 -16.48 1.27
N CYS A 231 -2.44 -15.57 1.15
CA CYS A 231 -1.90 -14.79 2.27
C CYS A 231 -2.39 -13.34 2.26
N HIS A 232 -2.40 -12.71 1.08
CA HIS A 232 -2.72 -11.28 0.95
C HIS A 232 -4.21 -10.98 0.77
N MET A 233 -4.98 -11.98 0.34
CA MET A 233 -6.44 -11.94 0.24
C MET A 233 -7.05 -13.03 1.12
N GLU A 234 -6.95 -12.87 2.44
CA GLU A 234 -7.42 -13.84 3.42
C GLU A 234 -8.77 -14.47 3.03
N GLN A 235 -8.83 -15.80 3.02
CA GLN A 235 -10.04 -16.51 2.66
C GLN A 235 -11.06 -16.45 3.80
N THR A 236 -12.33 -16.30 3.46
CA THR A 236 -13.44 -16.27 4.42
C THR A 236 -14.68 -16.89 3.78
N ILE A 237 -15.55 -17.42 4.61
CA ILE A 237 -16.86 -17.91 4.15
C ILE A 237 -17.82 -16.71 4.08
N GLY A 238 -18.43 -16.51 2.94
CA GLY A 238 -19.36 -15.41 2.70
C GLY A 238 -19.89 -15.37 1.28
N SER A 239 -20.58 -14.30 0.94
CA SER A 239 -21.02 -14.04 -0.42
C SER A 239 -20.19 -12.93 -1.06
N SER A 240 -19.88 -13.09 -2.35
CA SER A 240 -19.19 -12.05 -3.14
C SER A 240 -20.11 -10.86 -3.48
N THR A 241 -21.42 -11.00 -3.28
CA THR A 241 -22.39 -9.95 -3.57
C THR A 241 -23.45 -9.87 -2.47
N SER A 242 -24.03 -8.70 -2.26
CA SER A 242 -25.14 -8.44 -1.34
C SER A 242 -26.53 -8.77 -1.91
N ARG A 243 -26.60 -9.27 -3.15
CA ARG A 243 -27.89 -9.67 -3.76
C ARG A 243 -28.56 -10.76 -2.93
N ARG A 244 -29.89 -10.64 -2.81
CA ARG A 244 -30.70 -11.68 -2.16
C ARG A 244 -30.57 -13.01 -2.90
N GLY A 245 -30.29 -14.09 -2.17
CA GLY A 245 -30.08 -15.43 -2.72
C GLY A 245 -28.68 -15.70 -3.26
N ALA A 246 -27.76 -14.79 -3.08
CA ALA A 246 -26.36 -14.99 -3.45
C ALA A 246 -25.74 -16.18 -2.70
N LEU A 247 -24.92 -16.94 -3.41
CA LEU A 247 -24.28 -18.13 -2.87
C LEU A 247 -23.27 -17.79 -1.78
N THR A 248 -23.32 -18.52 -0.69
CA THR A 248 -22.28 -18.51 0.35
C THR A 248 -21.19 -19.50 -0.01
N ARG A 249 -19.96 -19.02 -0.08
CA ARG A 249 -18.77 -19.79 -0.47
C ARG A 249 -17.51 -19.23 0.14
N GLU A 250 -16.39 -19.89 -0.10
CA GLU A 250 -15.08 -19.30 0.19
C GLU A 250 -14.77 -18.16 -0.78
N ILE A 251 -14.49 -16.97 -0.24
CA ILE A 251 -14.16 -15.76 -0.99
C ILE A 251 -12.90 -15.10 -0.43
N GLY A 252 -12.10 -14.50 -1.31
CA GLY A 252 -10.93 -13.73 -0.91
C GLY A 252 -11.31 -12.32 -0.43
N ARG A 253 -10.72 -11.90 0.68
CA ARG A 253 -10.86 -10.54 1.20
C ARG A 253 -10.02 -9.57 0.38
N HIS A 254 -10.55 -8.37 0.11
CA HIS A 254 -9.89 -7.36 -0.74
C HIS A 254 -9.07 -6.32 0.06
N TYR A 255 -8.58 -6.68 1.23
CA TYR A 255 -7.69 -5.82 2.03
C TYR A 255 -6.26 -5.74 1.50
N PHE A 256 -5.81 -6.74 0.75
CA PHE A 256 -4.45 -6.84 0.21
C PHE A 256 -3.38 -6.56 1.29
N ARG A 257 -3.43 -7.31 2.38
CA ARG A 257 -2.55 -7.12 3.55
C ARG A 257 -1.08 -7.21 3.17
N GLY A 258 -0.28 -6.32 3.75
CA GLY A 258 1.17 -6.30 3.57
C GLY A 258 1.89 -5.82 4.84
N ILE A 259 3.22 -5.77 4.77
CA ILE A 259 4.10 -5.33 5.87
C ILE A 259 3.79 -3.90 6.36
N VAL A 260 3.13 -3.15 5.54
CA VAL A 260 2.70 -1.78 5.81
C VAL A 260 1.64 -1.71 6.92
N ILE A 261 1.07 -2.86 7.29
CA ILE A 261 0.02 -2.95 8.30
C ILE A 261 0.51 -3.78 9.51
N PRO A 262 1.59 -3.38 10.20
CA PRO A 262 2.07 -4.11 11.38
C PRO A 262 1.01 -4.22 12.46
N GLY A 263 0.13 -3.24 12.53
CA GLY A 263 -0.87 -3.19 13.56
C GLY A 263 -2.02 -4.15 13.43
N LEU A 264 -2.44 -4.51 12.23
CA LEU A 264 -3.43 -5.58 12.03
C LEU A 264 -2.85 -6.95 12.38
N MET A 265 -1.56 -7.13 12.16
CA MET A 265 -0.84 -8.32 12.58
C MET A 265 -0.70 -8.41 14.12
N LEU A 266 -0.69 -7.28 14.86
CA LEU A 266 -0.56 -7.27 16.32
C LEU A 266 -1.72 -7.93 17.04
N LYS A 267 -2.92 -7.95 16.47
CA LYS A 267 -4.06 -8.68 17.08
C LYS A 267 -3.88 -10.20 17.03
N ASN A 268 -3.20 -10.70 16.03
CA ASN A 268 -2.91 -12.12 15.90
C ASN A 268 -1.40 -12.37 16.11
N ARG A 269 -0.96 -12.27 17.36
CA ARG A 269 0.45 -12.42 17.76
C ARG A 269 1.12 -13.70 17.24
N ASN A 270 0.34 -14.76 17.02
CA ASN A 270 0.86 -16.03 16.53
C ASN A 270 1.21 -15.94 15.03
N LEU A 271 0.36 -15.34 14.21
CA LEU A 271 0.64 -15.14 12.78
C LEU A 271 1.85 -14.21 12.58
N GLN A 272 2.00 -13.20 13.44
CA GLN A 272 3.10 -12.25 13.36
C GLN A 272 4.47 -12.89 13.59
N ALA A 273 4.56 -13.81 14.56
CA ALA A 273 5.81 -14.51 14.85
C ALA A 273 6.26 -15.42 13.72
N GLU A 274 5.33 -15.94 12.92
CA GLU A 274 5.59 -16.87 11.83
C GLU A 274 5.99 -16.17 10.53
N TRP A 275 5.46 -14.95 10.28
CA TRP A 275 5.61 -14.25 9.00
C TRP A 275 6.71 -13.17 8.99
N MET A 276 7.27 -12.85 10.14
CA MET A 276 8.39 -11.91 10.21
C MET A 276 9.73 -12.63 10.15
N PRO A 277 10.77 -12.02 9.56
CA PRO A 277 12.11 -12.57 9.63
C PRO A 277 12.53 -12.79 11.09
N ARG A 278 13.08 -13.97 11.38
CA ARG A 278 13.63 -14.30 12.69
C ARG A 278 15.11 -13.97 12.72
N LEU A 279 15.59 -13.54 13.88
CA LEU A 279 16.99 -13.23 14.10
C LEU A 279 17.60 -14.23 15.08
N GLU A 280 18.74 -14.82 14.69
CA GLU A 280 19.64 -15.50 15.61
C GLU A 280 20.99 -14.78 15.63
N VAL A 281 21.60 -14.67 16.79
CA VAL A 281 22.79 -13.84 16.99
C VAL A 281 23.88 -14.66 17.64
N LYS A 282 25.03 -14.76 16.97
CA LYS A 282 26.29 -15.24 17.53
C LYS A 282 27.24 -14.06 17.63
N ALA A 283 27.78 -13.83 18.82
CA ALA A 283 28.71 -12.74 19.04
C ALA A 283 29.72 -13.13 20.13
N GLU A 284 30.92 -12.66 19.97
CA GLU A 284 32.04 -12.79 20.92
C GLU A 284 32.64 -11.41 21.17
N ARG A 285 33.05 -11.16 22.42
CA ARG A 285 33.76 -9.94 22.79
C ARG A 285 35.20 -10.25 23.14
N LYS A 286 36.12 -9.44 22.61
CA LYS A 286 37.53 -9.44 22.97
C LYS A 286 38.00 -8.02 23.28
N GLY A 287 38.03 -7.68 24.56
CA GLY A 287 38.28 -6.30 24.99
C GLY A 287 37.18 -5.35 24.47
N LEU A 288 37.59 -4.33 23.74
CA LEU A 288 36.68 -3.38 23.13
C LEU A 288 36.12 -3.84 21.78
N ASN A 289 36.55 -4.95 21.21
CA ASN A 289 36.06 -5.43 19.94
C ASN A 289 34.95 -6.47 20.16
N VAL A 290 33.84 -6.31 19.44
CA VAL A 290 32.73 -7.25 19.36
C VAL A 290 32.57 -7.69 17.91
N GLU A 291 32.68 -8.98 17.70
CA GLU A 291 32.54 -9.59 16.36
C GLU A 291 31.47 -10.66 16.42
N GLY A 292 30.81 -10.88 15.30
CA GLY A 292 29.79 -11.90 15.23
C GLY A 292 29.06 -11.98 13.91
N GLU A 293 27.94 -12.69 13.97
CA GLU A 293 27.07 -12.94 12.84
C GLU A 293 25.60 -12.87 13.28
N VAL A 294 24.80 -12.24 12.46
CA VAL A 294 23.34 -12.28 12.58
C VAL A 294 22.78 -13.17 11.47
N ALA A 295 22.16 -14.29 11.84
CA ALA A 295 21.37 -15.09 10.91
C ALA A 295 19.96 -14.48 10.81
N VAL A 296 19.61 -14.04 9.62
CA VAL A 296 18.28 -13.52 9.27
C VAL A 296 17.54 -14.62 8.54
N MET A 297 16.51 -15.18 9.16
CA MET A 297 15.78 -16.33 8.64
C MET A 297 14.40 -15.89 8.11
N ASN A 298 14.12 -16.22 6.86
CA ASN A 298 12.82 -16.04 6.22
C ASN A 298 12.22 -17.42 5.94
N GLY A 299 11.70 -18.10 6.95
CA GLY A 299 11.21 -19.48 6.83
C GLY A 299 9.75 -19.61 6.40
N ALA A 300 8.94 -18.56 6.58
CA ALA A 300 7.49 -18.65 6.39
C ALA A 300 6.99 -17.85 5.18
N VAL A 301 7.74 -16.85 4.72
CA VAL A 301 7.31 -15.99 3.61
C VAL A 301 8.00 -16.40 2.32
N PRO A 302 7.25 -16.68 1.25
CA PRO A 302 7.81 -17.23 0.01
C PRO A 302 8.55 -16.23 -0.86
N HIS A 303 8.60 -14.99 -0.48
CA HIS A 303 9.25 -13.94 -1.26
C HIS A 303 10.42 -13.29 -0.50
N ASN A 304 11.23 -12.54 -1.21
CA ASN A 304 12.39 -11.86 -0.65
C ASN A 304 12.00 -10.70 0.28
N PHE A 305 12.93 -10.28 1.13
CA PHE A 305 12.90 -9.01 1.84
C PHE A 305 14.09 -8.14 1.38
N PRO A 306 13.89 -6.92 0.91
CA PRO A 306 12.60 -6.32 0.55
C PRO A 306 11.93 -7.04 -0.63
N ASP A 307 10.60 -6.99 -0.67
CA ASP A 307 9.78 -7.54 -1.74
C ASP A 307 9.00 -6.43 -2.44
N GLY A 308 8.47 -6.75 -3.63
CA GLY A 308 7.75 -5.82 -4.48
C GLY A 308 8.70 -4.87 -5.18
N ASP A 309 8.26 -3.65 -5.41
CA ASP A 309 9.15 -2.63 -5.96
C ASP A 309 10.17 -2.20 -4.90
N PRO A 310 11.44 -2.62 -5.00
CA PRO A 310 12.47 -2.30 -4.02
C PRO A 310 12.81 -0.80 -3.99
N VAL A 311 12.27 -0.03 -4.91
CA VAL A 311 12.42 1.43 -5.01
C VAL A 311 12.03 2.15 -3.73
N LEU A 312 11.05 1.61 -2.99
CA LEU A 312 10.47 2.30 -1.86
C LEU A 312 10.69 1.62 -0.51
N LYS A 313 11.33 0.44 -0.47
CA LYS A 313 11.52 -0.28 0.80
C LYS A 313 12.99 -0.47 1.10
N GLN A 314 13.41 0.01 2.24
CA GLN A 314 14.76 -0.17 2.73
C GLN A 314 14.75 -0.79 4.12
N PHE A 315 15.61 -1.80 4.33
CA PHE A 315 15.78 -2.47 5.61
C PHE A 315 17.11 -2.10 6.22
N TYR A 316 17.13 -1.99 7.54
CA TYR A 316 18.32 -1.71 8.31
C TYR A 316 18.48 -2.74 9.40
N LEU A 317 19.64 -3.37 9.44
CA LEU A 317 20.05 -4.25 10.50
C LEU A 317 21.09 -3.51 11.36
N THR A 318 20.67 -3.13 12.57
CA THR A 318 21.49 -2.37 13.49
C THR A 318 21.93 -3.26 14.64
N MET A 319 23.23 -3.38 14.86
CA MET A 319 23.85 -4.03 15.99
C MET A 319 24.42 -2.95 16.91
N SER A 320 23.96 -2.89 18.16
CA SER A 320 24.38 -1.89 19.13
C SER A 320 24.68 -2.51 20.49
N VAL A 321 25.76 -2.10 21.11
CA VAL A 321 26.14 -2.54 22.44
C VAL A 321 25.82 -1.45 23.45
N LYS A 322 25.12 -1.83 24.52
CA LYS A 322 24.77 -0.96 25.64
C LYS A 322 25.24 -1.54 26.96
N ASP A 323 25.57 -0.70 27.93
CA ASP A 323 25.84 -1.12 29.30
C ASP A 323 24.52 -1.38 30.07
N LYS A 324 24.67 -1.82 31.34
CA LYS A 324 23.53 -2.08 32.24
C LYS A 324 22.61 -0.86 32.48
N ASN A 325 23.09 0.34 32.22
CA ASN A 325 22.33 1.58 32.38
C ASN A 325 21.68 2.02 31.03
N GLY A 326 21.82 1.25 29.96
CA GLY A 326 21.30 1.55 28.64
C GLY A 326 22.15 2.54 27.83
N ARG A 327 23.35 2.93 28.31
CA ARG A 327 24.25 3.82 27.60
C ARG A 327 24.86 3.12 26.40
N LEU A 328 24.80 3.74 25.23
CA LEU A 328 25.37 3.20 23.98
C LEU A 328 26.90 3.23 24.03
N LEU A 329 27.52 2.08 23.87
CA LEU A 329 28.97 1.92 23.85
C LEU A 329 29.54 1.77 22.43
N GLY A 330 28.74 1.33 21.48
CA GLY A 330 29.10 1.21 20.08
C GLY A 330 27.96 0.70 19.23
N SER A 331 27.98 0.99 17.93
CA SER A 331 26.94 0.54 17.01
C SER A 331 27.47 0.41 15.59
N VAL A 332 26.93 -0.55 14.85
CA VAL A 332 27.11 -0.69 13.40
C VAL A 332 25.77 -0.97 12.75
N GLN A 333 25.54 -0.41 11.57
CA GLN A 333 24.32 -0.61 10.80
C GLN A 333 24.66 -1.09 9.39
N LYS A 334 23.87 -2.06 8.91
CA LYS A 334 23.88 -2.49 7.51
C LYS A 334 22.52 -2.21 6.89
N SER A 335 22.50 -1.67 5.68
CA SER A 335 21.31 -1.40 4.90
C SER A 335 21.15 -2.39 3.77
N PHE A 336 19.90 -2.71 3.44
CA PHE A 336 19.49 -3.61 2.38
C PHE A 336 18.37 -2.98 1.58
N GLY A 337 18.39 -3.20 0.26
CA GLY A 337 17.60 -2.42 -0.67
C GLY A 337 18.28 -1.08 -0.94
N ASN A 338 18.21 -0.62 -2.17
CA ASN A 338 18.66 0.73 -2.54
C ASN A 338 17.45 1.49 -3.01
N ALA A 339 16.96 2.24 -2.10
CA ALA A 339 15.81 3.06 -2.35
C ALA A 339 16.14 4.16 -3.37
N TYR A 340 15.20 4.41 -4.26
CA TYR A 340 15.35 5.25 -5.45
C TYR A 340 16.35 4.76 -6.51
N ALA A 341 17.07 3.65 -6.31
CA ALA A 341 18.04 3.16 -7.28
C ALA A 341 17.46 3.08 -8.69
N LYS A 342 16.28 2.48 -8.80
CA LYS A 342 15.59 2.35 -10.10
C LYS A 342 15.11 3.70 -10.66
N LEU A 343 14.65 4.60 -9.80
CA LEU A 343 14.24 5.94 -10.21
C LEU A 343 15.43 6.80 -10.67
N LEU A 344 16.63 6.46 -10.21
CA LEU A 344 17.87 7.16 -10.50
C LEU A 344 18.79 6.38 -11.46
N ASP A 345 18.29 5.29 -12.02
CA ASP A 345 19.06 4.41 -12.94
C ASP A 345 20.34 3.84 -12.28
N GLN A 346 20.25 3.54 -10.99
CA GLN A 346 21.33 2.97 -10.19
C GLN A 346 21.09 1.48 -9.91
N PRO A 347 22.14 0.70 -9.63
CA PRO A 347 21.99 -0.69 -9.24
C PRO A 347 21.15 -0.83 -7.98
N LEU A 348 20.24 -1.81 -7.96
CA LEU A 348 19.50 -2.15 -6.75
C LEU A 348 20.48 -2.65 -5.68
N GLY A 349 20.18 -2.27 -4.43
CA GLY A 349 20.98 -2.72 -3.29
C GLY A 349 20.76 -4.21 -2.98
N ASP A 350 21.54 -4.69 -2.05
CA ASP A 350 21.53 -6.10 -1.64
C ASP A 350 20.17 -6.49 -1.02
N ILE A 351 19.74 -7.71 -1.28
CA ILE A 351 18.54 -8.31 -0.67
C ILE A 351 18.88 -8.71 0.76
N LEU A 352 18.02 -8.36 1.73
CA LEU A 352 18.22 -8.76 3.13
C LEU A 352 18.19 -10.28 3.26
N VAL A 353 17.14 -10.93 2.77
CA VAL A 353 17.02 -12.39 2.79
C VAL A 353 16.03 -12.86 1.72
N LYS A 354 16.36 -13.96 1.05
CA LYS A 354 15.45 -14.60 0.08
C LYS A 354 14.37 -15.39 0.79
N GLY A 355 13.24 -15.60 0.08
CA GLY A 355 12.15 -16.45 0.53
C GLY A 355 12.61 -17.86 0.89
N GLY A 356 12.15 -18.38 2.02
CA GLY A 356 12.48 -19.73 2.48
C GLY A 356 13.95 -19.96 2.87
N THR A 357 14.80 -18.91 2.94
CA THR A 357 16.23 -19.05 3.20
C THR A 357 16.70 -18.33 4.46
N THR A 358 17.98 -18.55 4.81
CA THR A 358 18.68 -17.83 5.87
C THR A 358 19.87 -17.09 5.27
N LYS A 359 20.01 -15.81 5.58
CA LYS A 359 21.18 -15.00 5.24
C LYS A 359 22.01 -14.76 6.48
N HIS A 360 23.29 -15.05 6.39
CA HIS A 360 24.28 -14.80 7.42
C HIS A 360 24.95 -13.44 7.19
N VAL A 361 24.78 -12.52 8.14
CA VAL A 361 25.29 -11.15 8.06
C VAL A 361 26.40 -10.99 9.11
N PRO A 362 27.67 -11.07 8.72
CA PRO A 362 28.77 -10.84 9.63
C PRO A 362 28.85 -9.37 10.04
N PHE A 363 29.27 -9.11 11.27
CA PHE A 363 29.51 -7.77 11.76
C PHE A 363 30.74 -7.71 12.67
N ALA A 364 31.35 -6.54 12.74
CA ALA A 364 32.36 -6.18 13.70
C ALA A 364 32.11 -4.74 14.13
N LEU A 365 32.28 -4.47 15.41
CA LEU A 365 32.20 -3.11 15.96
C LEU A 365 33.22 -2.95 17.09
N THR A 366 33.72 -1.74 17.25
CA THR A 366 34.62 -1.37 18.34
C THR A 366 33.85 -0.50 19.34
N LEU A 367 33.94 -0.85 20.61
CA LEU A 367 33.33 -0.08 21.68
C LEU A 367 34.18 1.15 22.01
N ASN A 368 33.51 2.24 22.36
CA ASN A 368 34.18 3.48 22.76
C ASN A 368 34.88 3.34 24.14
N GLU A 369 34.35 2.46 24.98
CA GLU A 369 34.83 2.18 26.33
C GLU A 369 34.27 0.83 26.82
N GLU A 370 34.81 0.31 27.92
CA GLU A 370 34.25 -0.83 28.61
C GLU A 370 33.04 -0.43 29.44
N GLY A 371 32.09 -1.34 29.60
CA GLY A 371 30.89 -1.16 30.44
C GLY A 371 30.57 -2.41 31.21
N GLU A 372 29.84 -2.27 32.30
CA GLU A 372 29.34 -3.41 33.07
C GLU A 372 28.02 -3.93 32.51
N GLY A 373 27.81 -5.25 32.54
CA GLY A 373 26.56 -5.89 32.13
C GLY A 373 26.15 -5.55 30.72
N MET A 374 27.13 -5.59 29.80
CA MET A 374 26.93 -5.23 28.40
C MET A 374 25.98 -6.18 27.72
N GLN A 375 25.15 -5.62 26.85
CA GLN A 375 24.19 -6.34 26.01
C GLN A 375 24.34 -5.89 24.58
N LEU A 376 24.28 -6.84 23.66
CA LEU A 376 24.18 -6.62 22.23
C LEU A 376 22.70 -6.63 21.83
N ASP A 377 22.20 -5.49 21.43
CA ASP A 377 20.88 -5.34 20.79
C ASP A 377 21.03 -5.43 19.28
N VAL A 378 20.30 -6.34 18.68
CA VAL A 378 20.17 -6.47 17.23
C VAL A 378 18.77 -6.10 16.83
N LEU A 379 18.65 -5.06 16.02
CA LEU A 379 17.39 -4.48 15.62
C LEU A 379 17.25 -4.54 14.10
N LEU A 380 16.18 -5.17 13.62
CA LEU A 380 15.78 -5.12 12.22
C LEU A 380 14.64 -4.10 12.07
N THR A 381 14.90 -3.08 11.27
CA THR A 381 13.93 -2.04 10.95
C THR A 381 13.73 -1.91 9.45
N TYR A 382 12.66 -1.26 9.04
CA TYR A 382 12.40 -0.92 7.65
C TYR A 382 11.84 0.49 7.53
N SER A 383 12.14 1.16 6.42
CA SER A 383 11.50 2.40 6.00
C SER A 383 10.56 2.12 4.84
N LEU A 384 9.37 2.72 4.86
CA LEU A 384 8.40 2.59 3.77
C LEU A 384 8.82 3.34 2.53
N ILE A 385 9.38 4.53 2.75
CA ILE A 385 10.12 5.26 1.74
C ILE A 385 11.48 5.65 2.34
N PRO A 386 12.52 5.61 1.56
CA PRO A 386 13.80 6.15 1.99
C PRO A 386 13.74 7.68 2.01
N LYS A 387 14.69 8.27 2.68
CA LYS A 387 14.92 9.72 2.52
C LYS A 387 15.35 9.97 1.07
N PRO A 388 14.63 10.85 0.33
CA PRO A 388 15.08 11.26 -0.98
C PRO A 388 16.45 11.92 -0.89
N GLU A 389 17.21 11.87 -1.97
CA GLU A 389 18.39 12.71 -2.11
C GLU A 389 18.03 14.18 -1.83
N PRO A 390 18.80 14.88 -0.98
CA PRO A 390 18.46 16.24 -0.53
C PRO A 390 18.18 17.20 -1.69
N GLU A 391 18.94 17.09 -2.77
CA GLU A 391 18.79 17.95 -3.95
C GLU A 391 17.48 17.68 -4.71
N LEU A 392 17.06 16.42 -4.81
CA LEU A 392 15.79 16.06 -5.44
C LEU A 392 14.61 16.53 -4.60
N LEU A 393 14.72 16.38 -3.29
CA LEU A 393 13.70 16.85 -2.36
C LEU A 393 13.58 18.38 -2.42
N GLU A 394 14.68 19.09 -2.39
CA GLU A 394 14.69 20.55 -2.47
C GLU A 394 14.06 21.06 -3.78
N ARG A 395 14.42 20.44 -4.92
CA ARG A 395 13.81 20.76 -6.22
C ARG A 395 12.30 20.53 -6.20
N TYR A 396 11.85 19.41 -5.65
CA TYR A 396 10.41 19.14 -5.51
C TYR A 396 9.72 20.19 -4.63
N LEU A 397 10.27 20.50 -3.45
CA LEU A 397 9.68 21.48 -2.53
C LEU A 397 9.56 22.88 -3.17
N LYS A 398 10.50 23.25 -4.05
CA LYS A 398 10.42 24.51 -4.82
C LYS A 398 9.27 24.54 -5.84
N THR A 399 8.74 23.39 -6.26
CA THR A 399 7.55 23.33 -7.15
C THR A 399 6.24 23.57 -6.41
N LEU A 400 6.22 23.45 -5.08
CA LEU A 400 5.04 23.67 -4.27
C LEU A 400 4.82 25.16 -4.04
N THR A 401 3.58 25.60 -4.23
CA THR A 401 3.23 27.02 -4.29
C THR A 401 3.11 27.69 -2.93
N SER A 402 2.85 26.91 -1.87
CA SER A 402 2.63 27.46 -0.54
C SER A 402 3.53 26.82 0.53
N ASP A 403 3.85 27.57 1.60
CA ASP A 403 4.59 27.06 2.73
C ASP A 403 3.87 25.91 3.46
N PRO A 404 2.53 25.92 3.66
CA PRO A 404 1.82 24.80 4.23
C PRO A 404 1.96 23.49 3.43
N GLU A 405 1.97 23.57 2.09
CA GLU A 405 2.18 22.39 1.26
C GLU A 405 3.60 21.85 1.40
N ARG A 406 4.61 22.74 1.40
CA ARG A 406 6.01 22.36 1.65
C ARG A 406 6.20 21.70 3.00
N GLU A 407 5.64 22.28 4.05
CA GLU A 407 5.69 21.72 5.40
C GLU A 407 5.00 20.35 5.49
N LYS A 408 3.82 20.21 4.85
CA LYS A 408 3.08 18.95 4.79
C LYS A 408 3.89 17.86 4.07
N ALA A 409 4.49 18.18 2.92
CA ALA A 409 5.32 17.24 2.16
C ALA A 409 6.56 16.81 2.95
N THR A 410 7.25 17.76 3.59
CA THR A 410 8.43 17.49 4.43
C THR A 410 8.08 16.59 5.62
N ARG A 411 7.00 16.88 6.34
CA ARG A 411 6.53 16.04 7.45
C ARG A 411 6.14 14.64 6.99
N LEU A 412 5.49 14.54 5.84
CA LEU A 412 5.11 13.27 5.26
C LEU A 412 6.35 12.42 4.97
N ILE A 413 7.32 12.97 4.24
CA ILE A 413 8.58 12.27 3.93
C ILE A 413 9.27 11.81 5.23
N ALA A 414 9.40 12.71 6.21
CA ALA A 414 10.01 12.36 7.48
C ALA A 414 9.32 11.17 8.17
N ASN A 415 7.98 11.21 8.25
CA ASN A 415 7.19 10.16 8.90
C ASN A 415 7.33 8.79 8.22
N TYR A 416 7.41 8.76 6.89
CA TYR A 416 7.49 7.51 6.14
C TYR A 416 8.92 7.01 5.97
N ALA A 417 9.89 7.91 6.03
CA ALA A 417 11.30 7.55 6.05
C ALA A 417 11.80 7.13 7.43
N GLU A 418 11.02 7.39 8.50
CA GLU A 418 11.36 6.94 9.85
C GLU A 418 11.36 5.40 9.91
N PRO A 419 12.48 4.78 10.32
CA PRO A 419 12.57 3.33 10.42
C PRO A 419 11.60 2.76 11.46
N ARG A 420 10.86 1.73 11.07
CA ARG A 420 9.91 1.00 11.92
C ARG A 420 10.48 -0.36 12.32
N ILE A 421 10.32 -0.74 13.57
CA ILE A 421 10.83 -2.01 14.09
C ILE A 421 10.02 -3.17 13.50
N LEU A 422 10.73 -4.13 12.91
CA LEU A 422 10.18 -5.43 12.51
C LEU A 422 10.38 -6.48 13.60
N THR A 423 11.62 -6.64 14.02
CA THR A 423 12.00 -7.63 15.04
C THR A 423 13.29 -7.20 15.72
N PHE A 424 13.53 -7.74 16.88
CA PHE A 424 14.76 -7.48 17.64
C PHE A 424 15.21 -8.73 18.40
N ARG A 425 16.50 -8.75 18.77
CA ARG A 425 17.11 -9.71 19.68
C ARG A 425 18.10 -9.00 20.58
N THR A 426 18.16 -9.43 21.83
CA THR A 426 19.16 -9.00 22.80
C THR A 426 19.97 -10.21 23.24
N LYS A 427 21.28 -10.05 23.35
CA LYS A 427 22.22 -11.06 23.79
C LYS A 427 23.19 -10.46 24.82
N PRO A 428 23.42 -11.07 26.01
CA PRO A 428 24.50 -10.71 26.91
C PRO A 428 25.88 -10.91 26.23
N LEU A 429 26.82 -10.03 26.54
CA LEU A 429 28.21 -10.07 26.06
C LEU A 429 29.21 -10.36 27.18
#